data_e884f855d5307f1470986dfb263c6b1f
#
_entry.id   e884f855d5307f1470986dfb263c6b1f
#
_cell.length_a   1.000
_cell.length_b   1.000
_cell.length_c   1.000
_cell.angle_alpha   90.00
_cell.angle_beta   90.00
_cell.angle_gamma   90.00
#
_symmetry.space_group_name_H-M   'P 1'
#
loop_
_entity.id
_entity.type
_entity.pdbx_description
1 polymer ?
#
loop_
_entity_poly.entity_id
_entity_poly.type
_entity_poly.pdbx_seq_one_letter_code
_entity_poly.pdbx_strand_id
1 'polypeptide(L)'
;MNNSFIALCFITSIVTTNTAMANSTINKLDSPITQGVNHLGLTVPNLEKSTQFFTETLGWKVVGGYDDYPSKFVTDGKLFLTLWQVTNPSKSIVFDRKNNVGLHHLALSIASLNDLNSLYERCKNTDGVTIEFSPEANGDGPTIHMMIREPSGNRIEFSFTPK
;
A
#
# COMPACT_ATOMS: atom_id res chain seq x y z
N MET A 1 25.99 -76.03 -49.78
CA MET A 1 25.26 -74.75 -49.92
C MET A 1 25.04 -74.21 -48.52
N ASN A 2 25.92 -73.30 -48.05
CA ASN A 2 25.89 -72.73 -46.70
C ASN A 2 25.23 -71.37 -46.71
N ASN A 3 24.12 -71.24 -46.08
CA ASN A 3 23.47 -69.97 -45.80
C ASN A 3 23.93 -69.45 -44.45
N SER A 4 24.81 -68.45 -44.43
CA SER A 4 25.12 -67.71 -43.20
C SER A 4 24.09 -66.62 -42.99
N PHE A 5 23.34 -66.65 -41.92
CA PHE A 5 22.52 -65.53 -41.44
C PHE A 5 23.40 -64.61 -40.59
N ILE A 6 23.56 -63.38 -41.03
CA ILE A 6 24.15 -62.29 -40.22
C ILE A 6 23.04 -61.66 -39.40
N ALA A 7 23.10 -61.83 -38.08
CA ALA A 7 22.20 -61.14 -37.13
C ALA A 7 22.76 -59.72 -36.89
N LEU A 8 22.01 -58.72 -37.32
CA LEU A 8 22.32 -57.28 -37.07
C LEU A 8 21.74 -56.88 -35.69
N CYS A 9 22.64 -56.72 -34.72
CA CYS A 9 22.28 -56.27 -33.38
C CYS A 9 22.14 -54.75 -33.37
N PHE A 10 20.92 -54.24 -33.28
CA PHE A 10 20.67 -52.81 -33.04
C PHE A 10 20.85 -52.51 -31.54
N ILE A 11 21.90 -51.80 -31.20
CA ILE A 11 22.10 -51.26 -29.85
C ILE A 11 21.36 -49.93 -29.79
N THR A 12 20.18 -49.89 -29.18
CA THR A 12 19.46 -48.66 -28.86
C THR A 12 20.07 -48.05 -27.59
N SER A 13 20.87 -47.00 -27.78
CA SER A 13 21.37 -46.18 -26.67
C SER A 13 20.23 -45.32 -26.09
N ILE A 14 19.75 -45.69 -24.93
CA ILE A 14 18.81 -44.85 -24.17
C ILE A 14 19.60 -43.72 -23.51
N VAL A 15 19.53 -42.51 -24.08
CA VAL A 15 20.05 -41.33 -23.46
C VAL A 15 19.06 -40.89 -22.37
N THR A 16 19.32 -41.26 -21.11
CA THR A 16 18.60 -40.69 -19.97
C THR A 16 19.09 -39.29 -19.70
N THR A 17 18.32 -38.31 -20.13
CA THR A 17 18.53 -36.90 -19.71
C THR A 17 18.09 -36.75 -18.25
N ASN A 18 19.06 -36.75 -17.34
CA ASN A 18 18.87 -36.33 -15.97
C ASN A 18 18.64 -34.83 -15.94
N THR A 19 17.37 -34.40 -15.96
CA THR A 19 16.99 -33.02 -15.63
C THR A 19 17.13 -32.88 -14.12
N ALA A 20 18.30 -32.42 -13.67
CA ALA A 20 18.49 -31.98 -12.30
C ALA A 20 17.61 -30.75 -12.08
N MET A 21 16.44 -30.94 -11.47
CA MET A 21 15.66 -29.84 -10.91
C MET A 21 16.53 -29.23 -9.82
N ALA A 22 17.08 -28.03 -10.11
CA ALA A 22 17.72 -27.22 -9.09
C ALA A 22 16.65 -26.79 -8.10
N ASN A 23 16.54 -27.56 -7.01
CA ASN A 23 15.72 -27.18 -5.86
C ASN A 23 16.46 -26.00 -5.20
N SER A 24 16.13 -24.76 -5.61
CA SER A 24 16.63 -23.58 -4.94
C SER A 24 15.94 -23.53 -3.55
N THR A 25 16.60 -24.10 -2.56
CA THR A 25 16.20 -23.95 -1.17
C THR A 25 16.37 -22.49 -0.82
N ILE A 26 15.30 -21.72 -0.84
CA ILE A 26 15.31 -20.36 -0.29
C ILE A 26 15.56 -20.53 1.20
N ASN A 27 16.77 -20.19 1.65
CA ASN A 27 17.11 -20.20 3.07
C ASN A 27 16.18 -19.22 3.80
N LYS A 28 15.47 -19.71 4.82
CA LYS A 28 14.67 -18.87 5.69
C LYS A 28 15.60 -17.85 6.37
N LEU A 29 15.23 -16.57 6.30
CA LEU A 29 15.96 -15.53 7.02
C LEU A 29 15.67 -15.62 8.49
N ASP A 30 16.70 -15.50 9.33
CA ASP A 30 16.56 -15.50 10.79
C ASP A 30 15.96 -14.19 11.32
N SER A 31 16.06 -13.12 10.54
CA SER A 31 15.47 -11.81 10.85
C SER A 31 15.05 -11.07 9.57
N PRO A 32 14.07 -10.14 9.67
CA PRO A 32 13.70 -9.28 8.54
C PRO A 32 14.88 -8.41 8.09
N ILE A 33 15.10 -8.32 6.78
CA ILE A 33 16.09 -7.40 6.19
C ILE A 33 15.52 -5.99 5.99
N THR A 34 14.20 -5.84 6.03
CA THR A 34 13.53 -4.54 5.96
C THR A 34 13.52 -3.85 7.32
N GLN A 35 13.62 -2.51 7.34
CA GLN A 35 13.71 -1.71 8.57
C GLN A 35 12.49 -0.81 8.78
N GLY A 36 11.32 -1.25 8.31
CA GLY A 36 10.06 -0.51 8.42
C GLY A 36 9.71 0.24 7.13
N VAL A 37 8.74 1.15 7.23
CA VAL A 37 8.26 1.94 6.11
C VAL A 37 9.19 3.14 5.90
N ASN A 38 9.77 3.28 4.71
CA ASN A 38 10.54 4.46 4.33
C ASN A 38 9.61 5.60 3.92
N HIS A 39 8.70 5.34 2.97
CA HIS A 39 7.65 6.26 2.54
C HIS A 39 6.47 5.48 1.98
N LEU A 40 5.33 6.16 1.82
CA LEU A 40 4.13 5.62 1.18
C LEU A 40 3.73 6.51 0.03
N GLY A 41 3.40 5.93 -1.14
CA GLY A 41 2.87 6.64 -2.29
C GLY A 41 1.36 6.46 -2.42
N LEU A 42 0.64 7.58 -2.58
CA LEU A 42 -0.78 7.59 -2.90
C LEU A 42 -0.99 8.23 -4.26
N THR A 43 -1.81 7.61 -5.09
CA THR A 43 -2.27 8.19 -6.35
C THR A 43 -3.55 8.97 -6.10
N VAL A 44 -3.63 10.20 -6.62
CA VAL A 44 -4.73 11.14 -6.37
C VAL A 44 -5.22 11.77 -7.68
N PRO A 45 -6.53 11.89 -7.93
CA PRO A 45 -7.05 12.59 -9.09
C PRO A 45 -6.97 14.11 -8.97
N ASN A 46 -6.90 14.66 -7.74
CA ASN A 46 -6.75 16.08 -7.48
C ASN A 46 -5.64 16.32 -6.46
N LEU A 47 -4.44 16.60 -7.00
CA LEU A 47 -3.23 16.77 -6.20
C LEU A 47 -3.34 17.96 -5.23
N GLU A 48 -3.98 19.06 -5.67
CA GLU A 48 -4.13 20.25 -4.85
C GLU A 48 -5.02 20.00 -3.63
N LYS A 49 -6.22 19.43 -3.83
CA LYS A 49 -7.15 19.12 -2.73
C LYS A 49 -6.56 18.12 -1.73
N SER A 50 -5.88 17.09 -2.21
CA SER A 50 -5.21 16.15 -1.30
C SER A 50 -4.06 16.83 -0.56
N THR A 51 -3.25 17.66 -1.22
CA THR A 51 -2.18 18.41 -0.55
C THR A 51 -2.74 19.33 0.53
N GLN A 52 -3.80 20.08 0.23
CA GLN A 52 -4.48 20.96 1.20
C GLN A 52 -5.02 20.17 2.41
N PHE A 53 -5.62 19.00 2.17
CA PHE A 53 -6.05 18.14 3.27
C PHE A 53 -4.90 17.80 4.22
N PHE A 54 -3.76 17.32 3.70
CA PHE A 54 -2.61 16.99 4.55
C PHE A 54 -2.01 18.22 5.23
N THR A 55 -1.93 19.36 4.56
CA THR A 55 -1.29 20.56 5.13
C THR A 55 -2.21 21.37 6.04
N GLU A 56 -3.45 21.63 5.64
CA GLU A 56 -4.36 22.50 6.37
C GLU A 56 -5.19 21.75 7.39
N THR A 57 -5.66 20.53 7.07
CA THR A 57 -6.46 19.74 8.02
C THR A 57 -5.59 18.98 8.99
N LEU A 58 -4.52 18.32 8.53
CA LEU A 58 -3.62 17.52 9.37
C LEU A 58 -2.41 18.28 9.91
N GLY A 59 -2.09 19.47 9.37
CA GLY A 59 -0.95 20.28 9.80
C GLY A 59 0.41 19.77 9.32
N TRP A 60 0.44 18.94 8.28
CA TRP A 60 1.67 18.42 7.69
C TRP A 60 2.40 19.50 6.88
N LYS A 61 3.64 19.24 6.48
CA LYS A 61 4.46 20.16 5.68
C LYS A 61 4.74 19.58 4.31
N VAL A 62 4.66 20.42 3.27
CA VAL A 62 5.19 20.08 1.95
C VAL A 62 6.71 20.15 2.00
N VAL A 63 7.39 19.12 1.53
CA VAL A 63 8.86 19.01 1.54
C VAL A 63 9.45 18.76 0.15
N GLY A 64 8.61 18.66 -0.89
CA GLY A 64 9.07 18.48 -2.27
C GLY A 64 7.94 18.12 -3.23
N GLY A 65 8.33 17.75 -4.44
CA GLY A 65 7.43 17.34 -5.53
C GLY A 65 8.14 17.42 -6.87
N TYR A 66 7.44 16.98 -7.93
CA TYR A 66 7.89 17.11 -9.32
C TYR A 66 6.81 17.76 -10.16
N ASP A 67 7.22 18.50 -11.20
CA ASP A 67 6.30 19.16 -12.13
C ASP A 67 6.07 18.32 -13.40
N ASP A 68 7.08 17.61 -13.88
CA ASP A 68 7.03 16.73 -15.06
C ASP A 68 6.13 15.50 -14.87
N TYR A 69 6.09 14.97 -13.66
CA TYR A 69 5.06 14.04 -13.18
C TYR A 69 4.45 14.63 -11.92
N PRO A 70 3.32 15.36 -12.04
CA PRO A 70 2.80 16.20 -10.97
C PRO A 70 2.65 15.43 -9.65
N SER A 71 3.40 15.88 -8.64
CA SER A 71 3.42 15.26 -7.33
C SER A 71 3.73 16.27 -6.24
N LYS A 72 3.32 15.95 -5.00
CA LYS A 72 3.70 16.67 -3.78
C LYS A 72 4.12 15.66 -2.72
N PHE A 73 5.15 16.02 -1.99
CA PHE A 73 5.69 15.21 -0.89
C PHE A 73 5.37 15.93 0.41
N VAL A 74 4.69 15.23 1.31
CA VAL A 74 4.24 15.78 2.59
C VAL A 74 4.71 14.92 3.75
N THR A 75 4.88 15.52 4.94
CA THR A 75 5.33 14.81 6.13
C THR A 75 4.79 15.45 7.41
N ASP A 76 4.55 14.61 8.43
CA ASP A 76 4.33 15.00 9.83
C ASP A 76 5.62 14.98 10.66
N GLY A 77 6.77 14.71 10.02
CA GLY A 77 8.08 14.53 10.64
C GLY A 77 8.41 13.08 11.03
N LYS A 78 7.46 12.14 10.86
CA LYS A 78 7.64 10.70 11.11
C LYS A 78 7.40 9.87 9.86
N LEU A 79 6.29 10.12 9.17
CA LEU A 79 5.95 9.48 7.91
C LEU A 79 6.25 10.45 6.75
N PHE A 80 6.87 9.91 5.70
CA PHE A 80 7.03 10.58 4.42
C PHE A 80 5.99 10.02 3.45
N LEU A 81 5.10 10.90 2.95
CA LEU A 81 4.03 10.53 2.04
C LEU A 81 4.22 11.25 0.71
N THR A 82 4.12 10.51 -0.39
CA THR A 82 4.20 11.04 -1.74
C THR A 82 2.83 10.98 -2.41
N LEU A 83 2.32 12.13 -2.83
CA LEU A 83 1.05 12.27 -3.56
C LEU A 83 1.36 12.40 -5.04
N TRP A 84 0.80 11.51 -5.86
CA TRP A 84 1.03 11.46 -7.31
C TRP A 84 -0.27 11.67 -8.06
N GLN A 85 -0.32 12.68 -8.94
CA GLN A 85 -1.52 12.91 -9.72
C GLN A 85 -1.69 11.84 -10.79
N VAL A 86 -2.89 11.28 -10.92
CA VAL A 86 -3.23 10.40 -12.05
C VAL A 86 -3.06 11.14 -13.37
N THR A 87 -2.59 10.46 -14.40
CA THR A 87 -2.37 11.05 -15.73
C THR A 87 -3.65 11.62 -16.35
N ASN A 88 -4.80 10.99 -16.10
CA ASN A 88 -6.09 11.45 -16.57
C ASN A 88 -7.12 11.45 -15.45
N PRO A 89 -7.27 12.57 -14.71
CA PRO A 89 -8.22 12.67 -13.59
C PRO A 89 -9.67 12.35 -13.96
N SER A 90 -10.11 12.70 -15.16
CA SER A 90 -11.50 12.44 -15.61
C SER A 90 -11.80 10.97 -15.88
N LYS A 91 -10.77 10.12 -15.99
CA LYS A 91 -10.88 8.67 -16.16
C LYS A 91 -10.44 7.89 -14.91
N SER A 92 -10.18 8.58 -13.82
CA SER A 92 -9.79 7.90 -12.58
C SER A 92 -10.94 7.03 -12.06
N ILE A 93 -10.59 5.86 -11.53
CA ILE A 93 -11.53 4.93 -10.94
C ILE A 93 -11.31 4.97 -9.42
N VAL A 94 -12.38 5.21 -8.68
CA VAL A 94 -12.33 5.19 -7.20
C VAL A 94 -11.96 3.79 -6.74
N PHE A 95 -11.03 3.73 -5.79
CA PHE A 95 -10.56 2.46 -5.22
C PHE A 95 -11.67 1.79 -4.40
N ASP A 96 -12.02 0.57 -4.80
CA ASP A 96 -12.93 -0.29 -4.04
C ASP A 96 -12.12 -1.31 -3.22
N ARG A 97 -12.03 -1.06 -1.91
CA ARG A 97 -11.28 -1.93 -0.98
C ARG A 97 -11.79 -3.36 -0.87
N LYS A 98 -13.01 -3.63 -1.32
CA LYS A 98 -13.62 -4.96 -1.25
C LYS A 98 -13.34 -5.80 -2.51
N ASN A 99 -13.10 -5.15 -3.64
CA ASN A 99 -12.98 -5.80 -4.94
C ASN A 99 -11.67 -5.51 -5.66
N ASN A 100 -10.90 -4.49 -5.25
CA ASN A 100 -9.60 -4.19 -5.84
C ASN A 100 -8.45 -4.61 -4.92
N VAL A 101 -7.41 -5.18 -5.52
CA VAL A 101 -6.14 -5.39 -4.83
C VAL A 101 -5.42 -4.05 -4.69
N GLY A 102 -5.00 -3.68 -3.46
CA GLY A 102 -4.33 -2.42 -3.19
C GLY A 102 -4.33 -2.05 -1.71
N LEU A 103 -4.05 -0.79 -1.41
CA LEU A 103 -4.01 -0.28 -0.05
C LEU A 103 -5.44 -0.16 0.51
N HIS A 104 -5.79 -1.02 1.46
CA HIS A 104 -7.12 -1.01 2.08
C HIS A 104 -7.37 0.29 2.87
N HIS A 105 -6.39 0.75 3.65
CA HIS A 105 -6.35 2.05 4.35
C HIS A 105 -4.93 2.34 4.83
N LEU A 106 -4.67 3.62 5.10
CA LEU A 106 -3.51 4.08 5.86
C LEU A 106 -3.96 4.39 7.28
N ALA A 107 -3.34 3.78 8.29
CA ALA A 107 -3.63 4.08 9.71
C ALA A 107 -2.55 5.00 10.29
N LEU A 108 -2.98 6.10 10.91
CA LEU A 108 -2.13 7.10 11.56
C LEU A 108 -2.42 7.14 13.06
N SER A 109 -1.36 7.10 13.87
CA SER A 109 -1.48 7.17 15.32
C SER A 109 -1.75 8.60 15.80
N ILE A 110 -2.68 8.74 16.74
CA ILE A 110 -3.03 10.00 17.41
C ILE A 110 -2.58 9.95 18.87
N ALA A 111 -2.08 11.08 19.37
CA ALA A 111 -1.45 11.15 20.69
C ALA A 111 -2.44 11.06 21.86
N SER A 112 -3.66 11.59 21.68
CA SER A 112 -4.70 11.59 22.73
C SER A 112 -6.11 11.46 22.16
N LEU A 113 -7.06 11.07 23.00
CA LEU A 113 -8.48 11.04 22.62
C LEU A 113 -9.01 12.45 22.31
N ASN A 114 -8.52 13.48 23.01
CA ASN A 114 -8.89 14.86 22.70
C ASN A 114 -8.42 15.29 21.31
N ASP A 115 -7.22 14.90 20.92
CA ASP A 115 -6.71 15.19 19.56
C ASP A 115 -7.52 14.44 18.51
N LEU A 116 -7.90 13.18 18.77
CA LEU A 116 -8.75 12.40 17.86
C LEU A 116 -10.12 13.07 17.67
N ASN A 117 -10.76 13.51 18.75
CA ASN A 117 -12.05 14.21 18.70
C ASN A 117 -11.92 15.57 17.98
N SER A 118 -10.86 16.32 18.26
CA SER A 118 -10.58 17.61 17.61
C SER A 118 -10.36 17.42 16.10
N LEU A 119 -9.61 16.37 15.72
CA LEU A 119 -9.38 16.03 14.32
C LEU A 119 -10.68 15.60 13.61
N TYR A 120 -11.54 14.85 14.30
CA TYR A 120 -12.86 14.48 13.79
C TYR A 120 -13.68 15.71 13.41
N GLU A 121 -13.77 16.71 14.30
CA GLU A 121 -14.49 17.95 14.02
C GLU A 121 -13.86 18.74 12.85
N ARG A 122 -12.54 18.76 12.76
CA ARG A 122 -11.85 19.36 11.59
C ARG A 122 -12.20 18.64 10.29
N CYS A 123 -12.13 17.32 10.27
CA CYS A 123 -12.46 16.51 9.10
C CYS A 123 -13.90 16.71 8.63
N LYS A 124 -14.86 16.83 9.54
CA LYS A 124 -16.28 17.14 9.22
C LYS A 124 -16.46 18.45 8.48
N ASN A 125 -15.60 19.44 8.78
CA ASN A 125 -15.65 20.77 8.20
C ASN A 125 -14.69 20.98 7.03
N THR A 126 -14.01 19.92 6.58
CA THR A 126 -13.09 19.97 5.43
C THR A 126 -13.80 19.55 4.15
N ASP A 127 -13.77 20.40 3.14
CA ASP A 127 -14.38 20.11 1.82
C ASP A 127 -13.78 18.85 1.19
N GLY A 128 -14.66 18.00 0.65
CA GLY A 128 -14.29 16.75 -0.02
C GLY A 128 -13.94 15.58 0.91
N VAL A 129 -13.85 15.79 2.23
CA VAL A 129 -13.68 14.69 3.20
C VAL A 129 -15.02 13.98 3.44
N THR A 130 -14.99 12.65 3.43
CA THR A 130 -16.13 11.81 3.81
C THR A 130 -15.81 11.06 5.10
N ILE A 131 -16.63 11.20 6.13
CA ILE A 131 -16.55 10.40 7.34
C ILE A 131 -17.20 9.04 7.09
N GLU A 132 -16.43 7.93 7.17
CA GLU A 132 -17.01 6.57 7.10
C GLU A 132 -17.59 6.16 8.46
N PHE A 133 -16.87 6.45 9.55
CA PHE A 133 -17.39 6.37 10.91
C PHE A 133 -16.65 7.34 11.85
N SER A 134 -17.37 7.82 12.87
CA SER A 134 -16.86 8.69 13.93
C SER A 134 -15.96 7.94 14.92
N PRO A 135 -15.26 8.64 15.84
CA PRO A 135 -14.50 7.96 16.88
C PRO A 135 -15.33 6.93 17.64
N GLU A 136 -14.90 5.67 17.60
CA GLU A 136 -15.54 4.52 18.24
C GLU A 136 -14.52 3.49 18.71
N ALA A 137 -14.93 2.53 19.54
CA ALA A 137 -14.05 1.47 20.01
C ALA A 137 -13.66 0.52 18.85
N ASN A 138 -12.37 0.18 18.77
CA ASN A 138 -11.87 -0.82 17.84
C ASN A 138 -11.93 -2.21 18.50
N GLY A 139 -13.07 -2.89 18.36
CA GLY A 139 -13.32 -4.17 18.99
C GLY A 139 -13.36 -4.06 20.53
N ASP A 140 -12.91 -5.14 21.21
CA ASP A 140 -12.92 -5.22 22.68
C ASP A 140 -11.71 -4.58 23.36
N GLY A 141 -10.78 -4.01 22.57
CA GLY A 141 -9.56 -3.40 23.08
C GLY A 141 -9.73 -1.94 23.49
N PRO A 142 -8.67 -1.33 24.07
CA PRO A 142 -8.73 0.05 24.56
C PRO A 142 -8.60 1.09 23.44
N THR A 143 -8.38 0.68 22.20
CA THR A 143 -8.14 1.55 21.05
C THR A 143 -9.44 2.22 20.62
N ILE A 144 -9.38 3.54 20.42
CA ILE A 144 -10.45 4.32 19.78
C ILE A 144 -9.97 4.76 18.42
N HIS A 145 -10.79 4.59 17.41
CA HIS A 145 -10.44 4.94 16.05
C HIS A 145 -11.58 5.59 15.27
N MET A 146 -11.24 6.28 14.19
CA MET A 146 -12.18 6.77 13.20
C MET A 146 -11.66 6.51 11.79
N MET A 147 -12.53 6.48 10.80
CA MET A 147 -12.16 6.29 9.40
C MET A 147 -12.77 7.38 8.54
N ILE A 148 -11.94 7.94 7.67
CA ILE A 148 -12.37 8.92 6.69
C ILE A 148 -11.93 8.50 5.28
N ARG A 149 -12.50 9.19 4.28
CA ARG A 149 -11.89 9.32 2.95
C ARG A 149 -11.43 10.75 2.79
N GLU A 150 -10.13 10.92 2.44
CA GLU A 150 -9.61 12.23 2.07
C GLU A 150 -10.18 12.66 0.70
N PRO A 151 -10.00 13.91 0.24
CA PRO A 151 -10.70 14.44 -0.94
C PRO A 151 -10.53 13.65 -2.26
N SER A 152 -9.51 12.81 -2.36
CA SER A 152 -9.30 11.91 -3.51
C SER A 152 -9.88 10.50 -3.31
N GLY A 153 -10.50 10.23 -2.15
CA GLY A 153 -11.13 8.96 -1.84
C GLY A 153 -10.24 7.91 -1.18
N ASN A 154 -8.95 8.21 -0.93
CA ASN A 154 -8.09 7.31 -0.16
C ASN A 154 -8.57 7.21 1.28
N ARG A 155 -8.65 5.98 1.83
CA ARG A 155 -9.10 5.73 3.19
C ARG A 155 -7.97 5.96 4.18
N ILE A 156 -8.25 6.79 5.20
CA ILE A 156 -7.31 7.06 6.29
C ILE A 156 -8.01 6.76 7.61
N GLU A 157 -7.37 5.91 8.40
CA GLU A 157 -7.74 5.63 9.78
C GLU A 157 -6.92 6.52 10.71
N PHE A 158 -7.56 7.09 11.71
CA PHE A 158 -6.87 7.74 12.83
C PHE A 158 -7.16 6.95 14.10
N SER A 159 -6.10 6.56 14.81
CA SER A 159 -6.20 5.60 15.89
C SER A 159 -5.44 6.09 17.13
N PHE A 160 -6.14 6.10 18.27
CA PHE A 160 -5.58 6.38 19.59
C PHE A 160 -5.65 5.12 20.45
N THR A 161 -4.49 4.69 20.97
CA THR A 161 -4.40 3.61 21.96
C THR A 161 -3.83 4.18 23.26
N PRO A 162 -4.57 4.12 24.39
CA PRO A 162 -4.02 4.50 25.70
C PRO A 162 -2.76 3.67 26.03
N LYS A 163 -1.79 4.31 26.68
CA LYS A 163 -0.58 3.64 27.16
C LYS A 163 -0.81 3.01 28.53
#